data_6288dbd3899fc1762cb36a974c9f64ed
#
_entry.id   6288dbd3899fc1762cb36a974c9f64ed
#
_cell.length_a   1.000
_cell.length_b   1.000
_cell.length_c   1.000
_cell.angle_alpha   90.00
_cell.angle_beta   90.00
_cell.angle_gamma   90.00
#
_symmetry.space_group_name_H-M   'P 1'
#
loop_
_entity.id
_entity.type
_entity.pdbx_description
1 polymer ?
#
loop_
_entity_poly.entity_id
_entity_poly.type
_entity_poly.pdbx_seq_one_letter_code
_entity_poly.pdbx_strand_id
1 'polypeptide(L)'
;MVKDFYHQHVVEALIKDGWKITHDPFYVPIGNRRGYIDLGAEKSIIGAEKESNDGLQQIAVEIKSFISKSDLNDFEGALGKFQLYFFALEDLEPDRILFLAIPLGFYNRFFNDTFFTKLIRRANLKILVFDEQDKTVNLWIK
;
A
#
# COMPACT_ATOMS: atom_id res chain seq x y z
N MET A 1 9.64 16.36 -2.01
CA MET A 1 9.10 15.00 -2.09
C MET A 1 8.93 14.60 -3.54
N VAL A 2 9.50 13.49 -3.93
CA VAL A 2 9.36 12.96 -5.29
C VAL A 2 8.30 11.86 -5.27
N LYS A 3 7.26 12.03 -6.07
CA LYS A 3 6.21 11.01 -6.17
C LYS A 3 6.68 9.83 -7.02
N ASP A 4 6.22 8.64 -6.68
CA ASP A 4 6.48 7.44 -7.46
C ASP A 4 5.88 7.58 -8.86
N PHE A 5 6.46 6.89 -9.84
CA PHE A 5 6.03 6.96 -11.24
C PHE A 5 4.54 6.66 -11.41
N TYR A 6 4.01 5.67 -10.67
CA TYR A 6 2.61 5.29 -10.77
C TYR A 6 1.73 5.91 -9.70
N HIS A 7 2.20 6.98 -9.03
CA HIS A 7 1.44 7.58 -7.94
C HIS A 7 -0.01 7.89 -8.35
N GLN A 8 -0.18 8.61 -9.46
CA GLN A 8 -1.51 9.03 -9.90
C GLN A 8 -2.37 7.85 -10.38
N HIS A 9 -1.75 6.81 -10.93
CA HIS A 9 -2.45 5.58 -11.32
C HIS A 9 -3.10 4.91 -10.11
N VAL A 10 -2.40 4.88 -8.99
CA VAL A 10 -2.92 4.28 -7.76
C VAL A 10 -4.04 5.13 -7.17
N VAL A 11 -3.89 6.46 -7.20
CA VAL A 11 -4.96 7.36 -6.78
C VAL A 11 -6.25 7.08 -7.57
N GLU A 12 -6.15 7.02 -8.88
CA GLU A 12 -7.31 6.73 -9.73
C GLU A 12 -7.91 5.36 -9.47
N ALA A 13 -7.05 4.34 -9.29
CA ALA A 13 -7.50 2.98 -9.02
C ALA A 13 -8.29 2.92 -7.70
N LEU A 14 -7.79 3.56 -6.67
CA LEU A 14 -8.47 3.60 -5.37
C LEU A 14 -9.80 4.33 -5.45
N ILE A 15 -9.85 5.46 -6.14
CA ILE A 15 -11.09 6.22 -6.32
C ILE A 15 -12.13 5.37 -7.04
N LYS A 16 -11.74 4.68 -8.11
CA LYS A 16 -12.65 3.78 -8.83
C LYS A 16 -13.16 2.64 -7.97
N ASP A 17 -12.35 2.20 -7.01
CA ASP A 17 -12.71 1.13 -6.08
C ASP A 17 -13.53 1.64 -4.88
N GLY A 18 -13.88 2.91 -4.87
CA GLY A 18 -14.74 3.49 -3.85
C GLY A 18 -14.02 4.13 -2.67
N TRP A 19 -12.70 4.24 -2.72
CA TRP A 19 -11.93 4.88 -1.66
C TRP A 19 -11.91 6.38 -1.81
N LYS A 20 -11.94 7.07 -0.68
CA LYS A 20 -11.69 8.51 -0.60
C LYS A 20 -10.24 8.72 -0.21
N ILE A 21 -9.49 9.46 -1.00
CA ILE A 21 -8.11 9.81 -0.66
C ILE A 21 -8.15 10.92 0.38
N THR A 22 -7.68 10.63 1.57
CA THR A 22 -7.70 11.58 2.69
C THR A 22 -6.36 12.25 2.92
N HIS A 23 -5.29 11.61 2.49
CA HIS A 23 -3.92 12.09 2.66
C HIS A 23 -3.09 11.80 1.41
N ASP A 24 -2.32 12.78 0.97
CA ASP A 24 -1.43 12.65 -0.19
C ASP A 24 -0.31 13.69 -0.07
N PRO A 25 0.74 13.43 0.68
CA PRO A 25 1.10 12.20 1.40
C PRO A 25 0.50 12.12 2.81
N PHE A 26 0.69 10.96 3.43
CA PHE A 26 0.35 10.72 4.82
C PHE A 26 1.63 10.83 5.66
N TYR A 27 1.71 11.87 6.49
CA TYR A 27 2.89 12.08 7.32
C TYR A 27 2.86 11.22 8.57
N VAL A 28 4.01 10.67 8.93
CA VAL A 28 4.14 9.78 10.09
C VAL A 28 5.47 10.05 10.78
N PRO A 29 5.50 10.15 12.13
CA PRO A 29 6.77 10.32 12.83
C PRO A 29 7.59 9.03 12.79
N ILE A 30 8.89 9.18 12.55
CA ILE A 30 9.87 8.08 12.57
C ILE A 30 10.89 8.46 13.63
N GLY A 31 10.63 8.08 14.89
CA GLY A 31 11.43 8.56 16.00
C GLY A 31 11.37 10.09 16.04
N ASN A 32 12.55 10.75 16.01
CA ASN A 32 12.64 12.21 16.01
C ASN A 32 12.58 12.81 14.60
N ARG A 33 12.27 12.01 13.59
CA ARG A 33 12.22 12.44 12.20
C ARG A 33 10.81 12.38 11.68
N ARG A 34 10.60 13.08 10.57
CA ARG A 34 9.31 13.06 9.90
C ARG A 34 9.42 12.24 8.63
N GLY A 35 8.65 11.15 8.56
CA GLY A 35 8.52 10.36 7.35
C GLY A 35 7.18 10.60 6.68
N TYR A 36 6.97 9.91 5.58
CA TYR A 36 5.67 9.95 4.91
C TYR A 36 5.41 8.65 4.15
N ILE A 37 4.14 8.28 4.12
CA ILE A 37 3.61 7.19 3.30
C ILE A 37 2.90 7.87 2.12
N ASP A 38 2.93 7.28 0.94
CA ASP A 38 2.46 7.96 -0.26
C ASP A 38 1.01 8.42 -0.18
N LEU A 39 0.12 7.59 0.36
CA LEU A 39 -1.31 7.91 0.43
C LEU A 39 -1.94 7.42 1.73
N GLY A 40 -2.97 8.14 2.18
CA GLY A 40 -3.94 7.63 3.14
C GLY A 40 -5.32 7.68 2.49
N ALA A 41 -6.15 6.69 2.79
CA ALA A 41 -7.49 6.61 2.22
C ALA A 41 -8.46 5.95 3.18
N GLU A 42 -9.74 6.19 2.97
CA GLU A 42 -10.79 5.57 3.76
C GLU A 42 -11.99 5.21 2.91
N LYS A 43 -12.75 4.22 3.36
CA LYS A 43 -13.90 3.71 2.66
C LYS A 43 -14.96 3.29 3.66
N SER A 44 -16.21 3.67 3.41
CA SER A 44 -17.33 3.23 4.23
C SER A 44 -17.61 1.76 3.98
N ILE A 45 -17.86 1.01 5.07
CA ILE A 45 -18.20 -0.41 5.00
C ILE A 45 -19.71 -0.52 5.03
N ILE A 46 -20.29 -0.96 3.92
CA ILE A 46 -21.74 -1.13 3.80
C ILE A 46 -22.18 -2.27 4.71
N GLY A 47 -23.21 -2.03 5.55
CA GLY A 47 -23.75 -3.04 6.43
C GLY A 47 -22.97 -3.24 7.71
N ALA A 48 -21.94 -2.45 7.95
CA ALA A 48 -21.19 -2.54 9.20
C ALA A 48 -22.07 -2.09 10.37
N GLU A 49 -21.90 -2.77 11.50
CA GLU A 49 -22.58 -2.39 12.74
C GLU A 49 -22.06 -1.02 13.18
N LYS A 50 -22.97 -0.12 13.49
CA LYS A 50 -22.59 1.25 13.82
C LYS A 50 -22.09 1.44 15.24
N GLU A 51 -22.05 0.39 16.01
CA GLU A 51 -21.55 0.48 17.38
C GLU A 51 -20.06 0.63 17.47
N SER A 52 -19.36 0.13 16.50
CA SER A 52 -17.96 0.45 16.35
C SER A 52 -17.89 1.69 15.51
N ASN A 53 -17.09 2.65 15.82
CA ASN A 53 -16.86 3.86 15.07
C ASN A 53 -16.66 3.61 13.61
N ASP A 54 -17.26 2.69 13.13
CA ASP A 54 -16.58 2.08 12.21
C ASP A 54 -17.33 1.64 11.11
N GLY A 55 -18.06 1.99 10.63
CA GLY A 55 -18.41 1.79 9.29
C GLY A 55 -17.31 2.37 8.35
N LEU A 56 -16.09 2.53 8.86
CA LEU A 56 -14.99 3.18 8.13
C LEU A 56 -13.75 2.30 8.15
N GLN A 57 -13.30 1.91 6.98
CA GLN A 57 -12.04 1.23 6.81
C GLN A 57 -10.98 2.25 6.43
N GLN A 58 -9.84 2.24 7.14
CA GLN A 58 -8.75 3.17 6.91
C GLN A 58 -7.51 2.43 6.48
N ILE A 59 -6.85 2.93 5.44
CA ILE A 59 -5.61 2.35 4.92
C ILE A 59 -4.57 3.44 4.70
N ALA A 60 -3.31 3.02 4.67
CA ALA A 60 -2.20 3.80 4.15
C ALA A 60 -1.57 2.97 3.03
N VAL A 61 -1.12 3.62 1.99
CA VAL A 61 -0.61 2.93 0.81
C VAL A 61 0.76 3.48 0.44
N GLU A 62 1.74 2.59 0.43
CA GLU A 62 3.09 2.88 -0.05
C GLU A 62 3.21 2.32 -1.46
N ILE A 63 3.62 3.13 -2.42
CA ILE A 63 3.63 2.77 -3.83
C ILE A 63 5.05 2.44 -4.29
N LYS A 64 5.20 1.34 -5.02
CA LYS A 64 6.47 1.02 -5.66
C LYS A 64 6.20 0.61 -7.11
N SER A 65 6.83 1.32 -8.05
CA SER A 65 6.54 1.13 -9.49
C SER A 65 7.27 -0.05 -10.11
N PHE A 66 8.38 -0.47 -9.55
CA PHE A 66 9.19 -1.58 -10.10
C PHE A 66 9.56 -1.35 -11.57
N ILE A 67 10.03 -0.15 -11.87
CA ILE A 67 10.42 0.24 -13.24
C ILE A 67 11.94 0.28 -13.44
N SER A 68 12.72 -0.04 -12.41
CA SER A 68 14.17 -0.10 -12.53
C SER A 68 14.60 -1.41 -13.21
N LYS A 69 15.91 -1.51 -13.51
CA LYS A 69 16.45 -2.69 -14.18
C LYS A 69 16.49 -3.93 -13.29
N SER A 70 16.41 -3.77 -11.99
CA SER A 70 16.46 -4.89 -11.04
C SER A 70 15.23 -4.94 -10.16
N ASP A 71 14.35 -5.90 -10.45
CA ASP A 71 13.17 -6.16 -9.62
C ASP A 71 13.56 -6.50 -8.20
N LEU A 72 14.65 -7.27 -8.03
CA LEU A 72 15.11 -7.65 -6.69
C LEU A 72 15.56 -6.44 -5.88
N ASN A 73 16.33 -5.55 -6.50
CA ASN A 73 16.78 -4.33 -5.82
C ASN A 73 15.59 -3.47 -5.41
N ASP A 74 14.63 -3.32 -6.30
CA ASP A 74 13.40 -2.58 -6.00
C ASP A 74 12.61 -3.23 -4.86
N PHE A 75 12.54 -4.56 -4.85
CA PHE A 75 11.84 -5.28 -3.80
C PHE A 75 12.53 -5.14 -2.44
N GLU A 76 13.86 -5.20 -2.42
CA GLU A 76 14.63 -5.00 -1.19
C GLU A 76 14.32 -3.63 -0.56
N GLY A 77 14.32 -2.59 -1.39
CA GLY A 77 13.99 -1.24 -0.92
C GLY A 77 12.54 -1.14 -0.43
N ALA A 78 11.61 -1.72 -1.18
CA ALA A 78 10.19 -1.70 -0.82
C ALA A 78 9.93 -2.46 0.48
N LEU A 79 10.56 -3.62 0.66
CA LEU A 79 10.40 -4.44 1.86
C LEU A 79 10.89 -3.70 3.10
N GLY A 80 12.10 -3.14 3.04
CA GLY A 80 12.67 -2.41 4.17
C GLY A 80 11.83 -1.20 4.54
N LYS A 81 11.41 -0.43 3.53
CA LYS A 81 10.57 0.75 3.75
C LYS A 81 9.22 0.36 4.32
N PHE A 82 8.59 -0.69 3.81
CA PHE A 82 7.31 -1.18 4.31
C PHE A 82 7.40 -1.53 5.80
N GLN A 83 8.43 -2.28 6.19
CA GLN A 83 8.58 -2.70 7.58
C GLN A 83 8.80 -1.51 8.50
N LEU A 84 9.64 -0.57 8.12
CA LEU A 84 9.87 0.63 8.90
C LEU A 84 8.58 1.43 9.10
N TYR A 85 7.85 1.66 8.02
CA TYR A 85 6.60 2.43 8.09
C TYR A 85 5.48 1.67 8.76
N PHE A 86 5.49 0.35 8.69
CA PHE A 86 4.53 -0.46 9.42
C PHE A 86 4.62 -0.18 10.93
N PHE A 87 5.82 -0.20 11.47
CA PHE A 87 6.00 0.07 12.90
C PHE A 87 5.67 1.52 13.27
N ALA A 88 6.06 2.46 12.44
CA ALA A 88 5.74 3.86 12.68
C ALA A 88 4.23 4.12 12.66
N LEU A 89 3.53 3.52 11.71
CA LEU A 89 2.09 3.66 11.58
C LEU A 89 1.34 2.97 12.74
N GLU A 90 1.83 1.82 13.17
CA GLU A 90 1.24 1.08 14.29
C GLU A 90 1.22 1.93 15.57
N ASP A 91 2.29 2.69 15.81
CA ASP A 91 2.35 3.58 16.97
C ASP A 91 1.39 4.77 16.84
N LEU A 92 1.18 5.27 15.62
CA LEU A 92 0.38 6.47 15.39
C LEU A 92 -1.11 6.17 15.23
N GLU A 93 -1.44 5.22 14.40
CA GLU A 93 -2.82 4.83 14.08
C GLU A 93 -2.90 3.31 13.91
N PRO A 94 -3.02 2.56 15.01
CA PRO A 94 -2.96 1.09 14.95
C PRO A 94 -4.08 0.44 14.14
N ASP A 95 -5.20 1.14 13.94
CA ASP A 95 -6.31 0.59 13.17
C ASP A 95 -6.19 0.84 11.66
N ARG A 96 -5.24 1.67 11.25
CA ARG A 96 -5.00 1.93 9.83
C ARG A 96 -4.08 0.87 9.26
N ILE A 97 -4.50 0.21 8.19
CA ILE A 97 -3.76 -0.91 7.62
C ILE A 97 -2.84 -0.41 6.50
N LEU A 98 -1.56 -0.77 6.59
CA LEU A 98 -0.57 -0.41 5.56
C LEU A 98 -0.55 -1.46 4.45
N PHE A 99 -0.64 -0.99 3.21
CA PHE A 99 -0.51 -1.82 2.01
C PHE A 99 0.65 -1.33 1.16
N LEU A 100 1.35 -2.28 0.53
CA LEU A 100 2.32 -1.98 -0.52
C LEU A 100 1.60 -2.12 -1.86
N ALA A 101 1.52 -1.03 -2.63
CA ALA A 101 0.89 -1.06 -3.95
C ALA A 101 1.93 -1.39 -5.02
N ILE A 102 1.68 -2.43 -5.80
CA ILE A 102 2.56 -2.89 -6.87
C ILE A 102 1.78 -3.04 -8.18
N PRO A 103 2.43 -2.81 -9.33
CA PRO A 103 1.74 -2.97 -10.60
C PRO A 103 1.54 -4.44 -10.98
N LEU A 104 0.46 -4.70 -11.68
CA LEU A 104 0.08 -6.05 -12.11
C LEU A 104 1.18 -6.74 -12.93
N GLY A 105 1.87 -5.98 -13.79
CA GLY A 105 2.96 -6.54 -14.57
C GLY A 105 4.08 -7.11 -13.71
N PHE A 106 4.46 -6.39 -12.65
CA PHE A 106 5.45 -6.89 -11.71
C PHE A 106 4.91 -8.10 -10.93
N TYR A 107 3.67 -8.03 -10.47
CA TYR A 107 3.03 -9.13 -9.75
C TYR A 107 3.08 -10.42 -10.57
N ASN A 108 2.74 -10.34 -11.85
CA ASN A 108 2.73 -11.52 -12.72
C ASN A 108 4.11 -12.12 -12.93
N ARG A 109 5.18 -11.30 -12.94
CA ARG A 109 6.56 -11.79 -13.08
C ARG A 109 7.10 -12.38 -11.80
N PHE A 110 6.86 -11.70 -10.68
CA PHE A 110 7.58 -11.96 -9.43
C PHE A 110 6.90 -13.04 -8.59
N PHE A 111 5.58 -13.09 -8.61
CA PHE A 111 4.81 -13.96 -7.71
C PHE A 111 4.60 -15.36 -8.24
N ASN A 112 5.23 -15.70 -9.36
CA ASN A 112 5.34 -17.10 -9.81
C ASN A 112 6.41 -17.86 -9.05
N ASP A 113 7.26 -17.16 -8.33
CA ASP A 113 8.34 -17.77 -7.55
C ASP A 113 7.84 -18.05 -6.13
N THR A 114 7.86 -19.32 -5.76
CA THR A 114 7.35 -19.76 -4.46
C THR A 114 8.14 -19.18 -3.28
N PHE A 115 9.42 -18.84 -3.50
CA PHE A 115 10.19 -18.18 -2.47
C PHE A 115 9.52 -16.86 -2.04
N PHE A 116 9.14 -16.03 -3.02
CA PHE A 116 8.55 -14.72 -2.73
C PHE A 116 7.14 -14.80 -2.18
N THR A 117 6.34 -15.76 -2.63
CA THR A 117 5.00 -15.95 -2.06
C THR A 117 5.08 -16.36 -0.59
N LYS A 118 6.07 -17.19 -0.24
CA LYS A 118 6.31 -17.56 1.16
C LYS A 118 6.82 -16.38 1.97
N LEU A 119 7.75 -15.61 1.40
CA LEU A 119 8.34 -14.45 2.08
C LEU A 119 7.29 -13.41 2.42
N ILE A 120 6.40 -13.11 1.49
CA ILE A 120 5.33 -12.14 1.70
C ILE A 120 4.46 -12.54 2.88
N ARG A 121 4.13 -13.82 2.96
CA ARG A 121 3.34 -14.36 4.05
C ARG A 121 4.08 -14.26 5.39
N ARG A 122 5.37 -14.64 5.40
CA ARG A 122 6.21 -14.61 6.60
C ARG A 122 6.47 -13.20 7.09
N ALA A 123 6.67 -12.27 6.17
CA ALA A 123 6.89 -10.86 6.49
C ALA A 123 5.59 -10.12 6.78
N ASN A 124 4.45 -10.79 6.66
CA ASN A 124 3.13 -10.20 6.85
C ASN A 124 2.92 -8.96 5.97
N LEU A 125 3.40 -9.03 4.74
CA LEU A 125 3.20 -7.96 3.78
C LEU A 125 1.78 -7.99 3.24
N LYS A 126 1.09 -6.86 3.35
CA LYS A 126 -0.21 -6.68 2.73
C LYS A 126 -0.02 -5.93 1.43
N ILE A 127 -0.59 -6.44 0.36
CA ILE A 127 -0.29 -5.95 -0.98
C ILE A 127 -1.57 -5.55 -1.70
N LEU A 128 -1.50 -4.40 -2.37
CA LEU A 128 -2.49 -3.94 -3.32
C LEU A 128 -1.89 -4.08 -4.72
N VAL A 129 -2.47 -4.95 -5.55
CA VAL A 129 -2.05 -5.07 -6.94
C VAL A 129 -2.95 -4.17 -7.77
N PHE A 130 -2.38 -3.20 -8.48
CA PHE A 130 -3.14 -2.31 -9.35
C PHE A 130 -2.81 -2.59 -10.82
N ASP A 131 -3.81 -2.47 -11.67
CA ASP A 131 -3.62 -2.56 -13.12
C ASP A 131 -3.12 -1.20 -13.61
N GLU A 132 -1.88 -1.15 -14.10
CA GLU A 132 -1.26 0.10 -14.52
C GLU A 132 -1.81 0.63 -15.84
N GLN A 133 -2.44 -0.22 -16.64
CA GLN A 133 -3.07 0.20 -17.89
C GLN A 133 -4.46 0.76 -17.67
N ASP A 134 -5.30 0.00 -16.98
CA ASP A 134 -6.69 0.38 -16.73
C ASP A 134 -6.85 1.33 -15.55
N LYS A 135 -5.81 1.47 -14.73
CA LYS A 135 -5.83 2.27 -13.50
C LYS A 135 -6.97 1.83 -12.58
N THR A 136 -6.98 0.53 -12.30
CA THR A 136 -7.99 -0.10 -11.45
C THR A 136 -7.31 -0.99 -10.42
N VAL A 137 -8.01 -1.25 -9.31
CA VAL A 137 -7.57 -2.25 -8.35
C VAL A 137 -7.80 -3.64 -8.95
N ASN A 138 -6.75 -4.46 -8.94
CA ASN A 138 -6.84 -5.84 -9.45
C ASN A 138 -7.05 -6.83 -8.32
N LEU A 139 -6.26 -6.71 -7.25
CA LEU A 139 -6.24 -7.71 -6.19
C LEU A 139 -5.74 -7.11 -4.89
N TRP A 140 -6.36 -7.49 -3.78
CA TRP A 140 -5.86 -7.24 -2.43
C TRP A 140 -5.32 -8.52 -1.84
N ILE A 141 -4.08 -8.51 -1.34
CA ILE A 141 -3.49 -9.63 -0.59
C ILE A 141 -3.37 -9.18 0.86
N LYS A 142 -4.14 -9.82 1.70
CA LYS A 142 -4.26 -9.43 3.12
C LYS A 142 -3.65 -10.44 4.07
#